data_ff0fd8a7c6ea057cee9a7525069bd0f3
#
_entry.id   ff0fd8a7c6ea057cee9a7525069bd0f3
#
_cell.length_a   1.000
_cell.length_b   1.000
_cell.length_c   1.000
_cell.angle_alpha   90.00
_cell.angle_beta   90.00
_cell.angle_gamma   90.00
#
_symmetry.space_group_name_H-M   'P 1'
#
loop_
_entity.id
_entity.type
_entity.pdbx_description
1 polymer ?
#
loop_
_entity_poly.entity_id
_entity_poly.type
_entity_poly.pdbx_seq_one_letter_code
_entity_poly.pdbx_strand_id
1 'polypeptide(L)'
;LTDKEIKQAKPKDENYSFNEGGGLRLLVKINSSKVWQFRYTFNGKRKETTFKTYPTVSLQEARSRRKEYQELINKGIDPIEHFNTIKEENIIDTNGMFLNVATEWLNKEALRTKESTHKNKLRVFTKDINPFFKDKHIKEIEIKEICKKNH
;
A
#
# COMPACT_ATOMS: atom_id res chain seq x y z
N LEU A 1 27.27 -2.76 -5.90
CA LEU A 1 26.92 -2.17 -4.61
C LEU A 1 26.78 -3.27 -3.56
N THR A 2 27.23 -3.04 -2.34
CA THR A 2 27.16 -3.97 -1.20
C THR A 2 26.39 -3.35 -0.05
N ASP A 3 25.83 -4.18 0.85
CA ASP A 3 25.14 -3.67 2.05
C ASP A 3 26.06 -2.86 2.96
N LYS A 4 27.36 -3.19 2.98
CA LYS A 4 28.38 -2.44 3.73
C LYS A 4 28.53 -1.02 3.19
N GLU A 5 28.63 -0.86 1.87
CA GLU A 5 28.72 0.45 1.22
C GLU A 5 27.45 1.29 1.46
N ILE A 6 26.27 0.65 1.39
CA ILE A 6 25.00 1.32 1.66
C ILE A 6 24.93 1.81 3.11
N LYS A 7 25.31 0.97 4.08
CA LYS A 7 25.32 1.35 5.50
C LYS A 7 26.26 2.50 5.78
N GLN A 8 27.46 2.47 5.19
CA GLN A 8 28.52 3.46 5.38
C GLN A 8 28.29 4.78 4.61
N ALA A 9 27.36 4.79 3.65
CA ALA A 9 27.04 5.99 2.88
C ALA A 9 26.50 7.10 3.81
N LYS A 10 27.25 8.19 3.94
CA LYS A 10 26.90 9.38 4.74
C LYS A 10 26.29 10.45 3.85
N PRO A 11 25.41 11.32 4.36
CA PRO A 11 24.92 12.46 3.61
C PRO A 11 26.08 13.38 3.25
N LYS A 12 25.93 14.11 2.14
CA LYS A 12 26.85 15.14 1.67
C LYS A 12 26.08 16.44 1.53
N ASP A 13 26.74 17.50 1.13
CA ASP A 13 26.13 18.81 0.88
C ASP A 13 25.13 18.78 -0.29
N GLU A 14 25.27 17.75 -1.16
CA GLU A 14 24.36 17.50 -2.28
C GLU A 14 23.88 16.05 -2.30
N ASN A 15 22.71 15.85 -2.93
CA ASN A 15 22.21 14.50 -3.19
C ASN A 15 23.13 13.77 -4.16
N TYR A 16 23.49 12.54 -3.86
CA TYR A 16 24.29 11.71 -4.74
C TYR A 16 23.74 10.27 -4.83
N SER A 17 24.14 9.51 -5.83
CA SER A 17 23.62 8.18 -6.03
C SER A 17 24.71 7.14 -6.30
N PHE A 18 24.46 5.92 -5.84
CA PHE A 18 25.21 4.73 -6.22
C PHE A 18 24.43 3.97 -7.29
N ASN A 19 25.08 3.67 -8.41
CA ASN A 19 24.50 2.82 -9.44
C ASN A 19 24.67 1.35 -9.10
N GLU A 20 23.58 0.59 -9.16
CA GLU A 20 23.58 -0.86 -8.98
C GLU A 20 23.62 -1.60 -10.35
N GLY A 21 23.26 -0.91 -11.42
CA GLY A 21 23.12 -1.45 -12.77
C GLY A 21 21.68 -1.77 -13.15
N GLY A 22 21.43 -1.97 -14.45
CA GLY A 22 20.09 -2.24 -14.98
C GLY A 22 19.04 -1.18 -14.64
N GLY A 23 19.43 0.09 -14.54
CA GLY A 23 18.54 1.20 -14.18
C GLY A 23 18.27 1.37 -12.67
N LEU A 24 18.70 0.45 -11.82
CA LEU A 24 18.57 0.57 -10.37
C LEU A 24 19.68 1.43 -9.78
N ARG A 25 19.34 2.34 -8.89
CA ARG A 25 20.28 3.19 -8.13
C ARG A 25 19.76 3.48 -6.73
N LEU A 26 20.69 3.72 -5.81
CA LEU A 26 20.39 4.21 -4.47
C LEU A 26 20.72 5.71 -4.42
N LEU A 27 19.70 6.54 -4.20
CA LEU A 27 19.84 7.97 -3.97
C LEU A 27 20.06 8.23 -2.48
N VAL A 28 21.18 8.85 -2.13
CA VAL A 28 21.47 9.34 -0.77
C VAL A 28 21.15 10.84 -0.75
N LYS A 29 20.18 11.22 0.08
CA LYS A 29 19.75 12.62 0.21
C LYS A 29 20.51 13.33 1.31
N ILE A 30 20.52 14.66 1.25
CA ILE A 30 21.11 15.57 2.26
C ILE A 30 20.58 15.26 3.67
N ASN A 31 19.28 14.93 3.79
CA ASN A 31 18.63 14.56 5.05
C ASN A 31 18.91 13.13 5.52
N SER A 32 19.97 12.49 5.05
CA SER A 32 20.40 11.13 5.35
C SER A 32 19.47 10.03 4.84
N SER A 33 18.35 10.32 4.21
CA SER A 33 17.47 9.28 3.69
C SER A 33 18.08 8.64 2.44
N LYS A 34 17.94 7.32 2.33
CA LYS A 34 18.45 6.52 1.22
C LYS A 34 17.26 5.92 0.48
N VAL A 35 17.07 6.28 -0.77
CA VAL A 35 15.88 5.92 -1.57
C VAL A 35 16.28 5.12 -2.79
N TRP A 36 15.67 3.97 -2.97
CA TRP A 36 15.85 3.18 -4.17
C TRP A 36 15.07 3.80 -5.33
N GLN A 37 15.75 4.05 -6.44
CA GLN A 37 15.18 4.57 -7.68
C GLN A 37 15.45 3.60 -8.82
N PHE A 38 14.46 3.42 -9.68
CA PHE A 38 14.57 2.61 -10.88
C PHE A 38 14.20 3.44 -12.12
N ARG A 39 15.14 3.51 -13.05
CA ARG A 39 14.98 4.19 -14.35
C ARG A 39 14.87 3.15 -15.45
N TYR A 40 13.92 3.35 -16.34
CA TYR A 40 13.70 2.49 -17.49
C TYR A 40 13.17 3.28 -18.67
N THR A 41 13.19 2.66 -19.85
CA THR A 41 12.57 3.21 -21.05
C THR A 41 11.40 2.33 -21.44
N PHE A 42 10.25 2.94 -21.69
CA PHE A 42 9.05 2.27 -22.14
C PHE A 42 8.42 3.04 -23.30
N ASN A 43 8.18 2.38 -24.44
CA ASN A 43 7.67 3.00 -25.66
C ASN A 43 8.46 4.27 -26.06
N GLY A 44 9.79 4.21 -26.01
CA GLY A 44 10.68 5.32 -26.33
C GLY A 44 10.76 6.44 -25.31
N LYS A 45 9.97 6.39 -24.23
CA LYS A 45 9.95 7.40 -23.15
C LYS A 45 10.73 6.93 -21.94
N ARG A 46 11.58 7.81 -21.39
CA ARG A 46 12.27 7.57 -20.12
C ARG A 46 11.30 7.76 -18.96
N LYS A 47 11.19 6.76 -18.11
CA LYS A 47 10.38 6.76 -16.89
C LYS A 47 11.26 6.48 -15.67
N GLU A 48 10.84 6.96 -14.51
CA GLU A 48 11.50 6.73 -13.22
C GLU A 48 10.46 6.41 -12.15
N THR A 49 10.78 5.47 -11.28
CA THR A 49 9.97 5.14 -10.10
C THR A 49 10.86 4.94 -8.88
N THR A 50 10.27 4.91 -7.70
CA THR A 50 10.96 4.68 -6.43
C THR A 50 10.45 3.42 -5.75
N PHE A 51 11.35 2.63 -5.10
CA PHE A 51 11.02 1.41 -4.37
C PHE A 51 11.06 1.66 -2.88
N LYS A 52 10.62 2.59 -2.25
CA LYS A 52 10.76 2.92 -0.83
C LYS A 52 12.22 3.16 -0.40
N THR A 53 12.42 3.31 0.89
CA THR A 53 13.70 3.70 1.50
C THR A 53 14.46 2.48 2.02
N TYR A 54 15.78 2.56 2.04
CA TYR A 54 16.62 1.68 2.84
C TYR A 54 16.59 2.18 4.31
N PRO A 55 16.52 1.30 5.34
CA PRO A 55 16.58 -0.17 5.26
C PRO A 55 15.24 -0.89 5.07
N THR A 56 14.11 -0.17 4.97
CA THR A 56 12.78 -0.78 4.77
C THR A 56 12.74 -1.72 3.57
N VAL A 57 13.45 -1.37 2.51
CA VAL A 57 13.74 -2.23 1.36
C VAL A 57 15.23 -2.48 1.32
N SER A 58 15.63 -3.73 1.49
CA SER A 58 17.02 -4.18 1.42
C SER A 58 17.56 -4.13 -0.02
N LEU A 59 18.89 -4.26 -0.17
CA LEU A 59 19.52 -4.37 -1.50
C LEU A 59 18.97 -5.56 -2.30
N GLN A 60 18.78 -6.70 -1.62
CA GLN A 60 18.26 -7.91 -2.26
C GLN A 60 16.82 -7.71 -2.75
N GLU A 61 15.96 -7.11 -1.93
CA GLU A 61 14.59 -6.79 -2.33
C GLU A 61 14.54 -5.77 -3.47
N ALA A 62 15.40 -4.76 -3.46
CA ALA A 62 15.48 -3.79 -4.55
C ALA A 62 15.88 -4.46 -5.88
N ARG A 63 16.82 -5.43 -5.84
CA ARG A 63 17.19 -6.24 -6.99
C ARG A 63 16.03 -7.11 -7.50
N SER A 64 15.30 -7.74 -6.58
CA SER A 64 14.12 -8.55 -6.93
C SER A 64 13.03 -7.71 -7.59
N ARG A 65 12.73 -6.53 -7.04
CA ARG A 65 11.77 -5.60 -7.64
C ARG A 65 12.21 -5.10 -9.02
N ARG A 66 13.50 -4.79 -9.18
CA ARG A 66 14.02 -4.43 -10.51
C ARG A 66 13.77 -5.55 -11.51
N LYS A 67 14.01 -6.82 -11.14
CA LYS A 67 13.80 -7.98 -12.01
C LYS A 67 12.32 -8.09 -12.40
N GLU A 68 11.41 -7.99 -11.45
CA GLU A 68 9.96 -7.99 -11.67
C GLU A 68 9.52 -6.88 -12.65
N TYR A 69 10.01 -5.65 -12.44
CA TYR A 69 9.74 -4.53 -13.34
C TYR A 69 10.28 -4.78 -14.73
N GLN A 70 11.49 -5.35 -14.85
CA GLN A 70 12.09 -5.69 -16.15
C GLN A 70 11.30 -6.77 -16.89
N GLU A 71 10.76 -7.76 -16.17
CA GLU A 71 9.90 -8.79 -16.75
C GLU A 71 8.60 -8.21 -17.32
N LEU A 72 7.99 -7.25 -16.64
CA LEU A 72 6.80 -6.53 -17.14
C LEU A 72 7.14 -5.74 -18.42
N ILE A 73 8.25 -5.01 -18.40
CA ILE A 73 8.71 -4.24 -19.57
C ILE A 73 8.94 -5.16 -20.77
N ASN A 74 9.56 -6.31 -20.56
CA ASN A 74 9.80 -7.30 -21.61
C ASN A 74 8.50 -7.90 -22.18
N LYS A 75 7.42 -7.93 -21.38
CA LYS A 75 6.07 -8.32 -21.81
C LYS A 75 5.28 -7.17 -22.46
N GLY A 76 5.89 -5.99 -22.63
CA GLY A 76 5.21 -4.81 -23.18
C GLY A 76 4.21 -4.16 -22.21
N ILE A 77 4.35 -4.40 -20.90
CA ILE A 77 3.50 -3.84 -19.85
C ILE A 77 4.28 -2.75 -19.12
N ASP A 78 3.68 -1.56 -18.94
CA ASP A 78 4.29 -0.52 -18.13
C ASP A 78 4.17 -0.86 -16.63
N PRO A 79 5.29 -1.05 -15.93
CA PRO A 79 5.25 -1.43 -14.52
C PRO A 79 4.53 -0.41 -13.63
N ILE A 80 4.68 0.89 -13.89
CA ILE A 80 4.03 1.93 -13.06
C ILE A 80 2.51 1.82 -13.21
N GLU A 81 2.01 1.71 -14.42
CA GLU A 81 0.57 1.57 -14.68
C GLU A 81 0.04 0.27 -14.10
N HIS A 82 0.74 -0.84 -14.30
CA HIS A 82 0.36 -2.15 -13.76
C HIS A 82 0.20 -2.14 -12.22
N PHE A 83 1.19 -1.62 -11.49
CA PHE A 83 1.12 -1.59 -10.02
C PHE A 83 0.14 -0.55 -9.50
N ASN A 84 -0.14 0.53 -10.24
CA ASN A 84 -1.19 1.48 -9.88
C ASN A 84 -2.58 0.83 -10.02
N THR A 85 -2.85 0.09 -11.09
CA THR A 85 -4.11 -0.63 -11.29
C THR A 85 -4.34 -1.65 -10.16
N ILE A 86 -3.35 -2.49 -9.84
CA ILE A 86 -3.44 -3.44 -8.72
C ILE A 86 -3.70 -2.71 -7.40
N LYS A 87 -3.06 -1.56 -7.17
CA LYS A 87 -3.26 -0.78 -5.96
C LYS A 87 -4.67 -0.21 -5.88
N GLU A 88 -5.22 0.28 -6.98
CA GLU A 88 -6.59 0.79 -7.07
C GLU A 88 -7.60 -0.33 -6.84
N GLU A 89 -7.42 -1.49 -7.46
CA GLU A 89 -8.26 -2.67 -7.26
C GLU A 89 -8.26 -3.12 -5.79
N ASN A 90 -7.09 -3.20 -5.16
CA ASN A 90 -6.96 -3.56 -3.75
C ASN A 90 -7.60 -2.50 -2.81
N ILE A 91 -7.54 -1.22 -3.14
CA ILE A 91 -8.21 -0.16 -2.36
C ILE A 91 -9.72 -0.30 -2.48
N ILE A 92 -10.25 -0.57 -3.67
CA ILE A 92 -11.68 -0.79 -3.90
C ILE A 92 -12.16 -2.00 -3.11
N ASP A 93 -11.42 -3.10 -3.16
CA ASP A 93 -11.75 -4.32 -2.42
C ASP A 93 -11.71 -4.09 -0.91
N THR A 94 -10.67 -3.45 -0.40
CA THR A 94 -10.55 -3.12 1.03
C THR A 94 -11.65 -2.17 1.51
N ASN A 95 -12.06 -1.20 0.69
CA ASN A 95 -13.15 -0.28 1.02
C ASN A 95 -14.52 -0.97 1.07
N GLY A 96 -14.68 -2.08 0.35
CA GLY A 96 -15.87 -2.92 0.39
C GLY A 96 -15.95 -3.87 1.58
N MET A 97 -14.90 -4.01 2.38
CA MET A 97 -14.93 -4.83 3.59
C MET A 97 -15.92 -4.25 4.60
N PHE A 98 -16.76 -5.13 5.17
CA PHE A 98 -17.81 -4.73 6.10
C PHE A 98 -17.29 -3.84 7.25
N LEU A 99 -16.17 -4.20 7.85
CA LEU A 99 -15.57 -3.44 8.94
C LEU A 99 -15.28 -1.99 8.56
N ASN A 100 -14.75 -1.75 7.37
CA ASN A 100 -14.39 -0.41 6.90
C ASN A 100 -15.63 0.43 6.64
N VAL A 101 -16.62 -0.12 5.94
CA VAL A 101 -17.90 0.55 5.65
C VAL A 101 -18.67 0.88 6.94
N ALA A 102 -18.73 -0.09 7.86
CA ALA A 102 -19.41 0.10 9.14
C ALA A 102 -18.71 1.12 10.04
N THR A 103 -17.38 1.14 10.06
CA THR A 103 -16.60 2.13 10.82
C THR A 103 -16.81 3.54 10.27
N GLU A 104 -16.79 3.70 8.94
CA GLU A 104 -17.09 4.99 8.30
C GLU A 104 -18.50 5.48 8.63
N TRP A 105 -19.49 4.58 8.58
CA TRP A 105 -20.86 4.89 8.96
C TRP A 105 -20.96 5.31 10.43
N LEU A 106 -20.34 4.58 11.36
CA LEU A 106 -20.32 4.92 12.78
C LEU A 106 -19.70 6.30 13.05
N ASN A 107 -18.62 6.64 12.35
CA ASN A 107 -17.97 7.94 12.46
C ASN A 107 -18.89 9.08 11.97
N LYS A 108 -19.61 8.88 10.86
CA LYS A 108 -20.62 9.84 10.36
C LYS A 108 -21.80 9.99 11.34
N GLU A 109 -22.27 8.87 11.92
CA GLU A 109 -23.33 8.87 12.91
C GLU A 109 -22.95 9.54 14.22
N ALA A 110 -21.69 9.49 14.65
CA ALA A 110 -21.19 10.20 15.82
C ALA A 110 -21.42 11.71 15.75
N LEU A 111 -21.35 12.28 14.53
CA LEU A 111 -21.57 13.71 14.28
C LEU A 111 -23.06 14.10 14.27
N ARG A 112 -23.97 13.13 14.12
CA ARG A 112 -25.41 13.35 13.91
C ARG A 112 -26.27 12.96 15.10
N THR A 113 -25.72 12.18 16.05
CA THR A 113 -26.47 11.62 17.19
C THR A 113 -25.89 12.06 18.52
N LYS A 114 -26.73 12.05 19.57
CA LYS A 114 -26.28 12.31 20.95
C LYS A 114 -25.27 11.23 21.38
N GLU A 115 -24.33 11.61 22.23
CA GLU A 115 -23.25 10.72 22.71
C GLU A 115 -23.74 9.39 23.28
N SER A 116 -24.85 9.42 24.08
CA SER A 116 -25.45 8.20 24.61
C SER A 116 -25.97 7.24 23.55
N THR A 117 -26.59 7.79 22.49
CA THR A 117 -27.08 7.01 21.36
C THR A 117 -25.92 6.43 20.55
N HIS A 118 -24.87 7.21 20.33
CA HIS A 118 -23.67 6.72 19.64
C HIS A 118 -22.99 5.59 20.41
N LYS A 119 -22.80 5.74 21.74
CA LYS A 119 -22.25 4.68 22.61
C LYS A 119 -23.06 3.38 22.52
N ASN A 120 -24.37 3.49 22.44
CA ASN A 120 -25.24 2.30 22.31
C ASN A 120 -25.07 1.62 20.94
N LYS A 121 -25.04 2.39 19.84
CA LYS A 121 -24.78 1.89 18.49
C LYS A 121 -23.41 1.20 18.42
N LEU A 122 -22.38 1.81 18.99
CA LEU A 122 -21.02 1.26 19.03
C LEU A 122 -20.98 -0.07 19.82
N ARG A 123 -21.69 -0.15 20.95
CA ARG A 123 -21.78 -1.39 21.73
C ARG A 123 -22.42 -2.53 20.94
N VAL A 124 -23.58 -2.27 20.32
CA VAL A 124 -24.28 -3.24 19.48
C VAL A 124 -23.40 -3.68 18.30
N PHE A 125 -22.79 -2.72 17.64
CA PHE A 125 -21.86 -3.03 16.54
C PHE A 125 -20.73 -3.95 17.00
N THR A 126 -20.03 -3.59 18.08
CA THR A 126 -18.85 -4.34 18.55
C THR A 126 -19.20 -5.73 19.08
N LYS A 127 -20.30 -5.88 19.81
CA LYS A 127 -20.67 -7.15 20.43
C LYS A 127 -21.46 -8.06 19.51
N ASP A 128 -22.42 -7.49 18.77
CA ASP A 128 -23.44 -8.30 18.12
C ASP A 128 -23.26 -8.43 16.62
N ILE A 129 -22.58 -7.49 15.96
CA ILE A 129 -22.45 -7.42 14.50
C ILE A 129 -21.04 -7.74 14.05
N ASN A 130 -20.06 -7.01 14.54
CA ASN A 130 -18.67 -7.09 14.09
C ASN A 130 -18.07 -8.51 14.15
N PRO A 131 -18.28 -9.35 15.18
CA PRO A 131 -17.70 -10.69 15.24
C PRO A 131 -18.07 -11.61 14.08
N PHE A 132 -19.20 -11.33 13.39
CA PHE A 132 -19.72 -12.18 12.32
C PHE A 132 -19.39 -11.68 10.91
N PHE A 133 -19.19 -10.38 10.76
CA PHE A 133 -19.08 -9.75 9.45
C PHE A 133 -17.75 -9.03 9.20
N LYS A 134 -16.90 -8.87 10.22
CA LYS A 134 -15.65 -8.07 10.16
C LYS A 134 -14.74 -8.44 8.99
N ASP A 135 -14.66 -9.73 8.66
CA ASP A 135 -13.79 -10.29 7.64
C ASP A 135 -14.50 -10.54 6.29
N LYS A 136 -15.77 -10.13 6.17
CA LYS A 136 -16.56 -10.29 4.95
C LYS A 136 -16.58 -9.02 4.12
N HIS A 137 -16.61 -9.19 2.80
CA HIS A 137 -16.94 -8.10 1.89
C HIS A 137 -18.46 -7.87 1.88
N ILE A 138 -18.91 -6.61 1.83
CA ILE A 138 -20.36 -6.29 1.90
C ILE A 138 -21.17 -6.96 0.79
N LYS A 139 -20.59 -7.21 -0.38
CA LYS A 139 -21.22 -7.93 -1.49
C LYS A 139 -21.48 -9.40 -1.21
N GLU A 140 -20.77 -9.99 -0.24
CA GLU A 140 -20.89 -11.41 0.14
C GLU A 140 -21.89 -11.62 1.27
N ILE A 141 -22.39 -10.53 1.89
CA ILE A 141 -23.36 -10.62 2.99
C ILE A 141 -24.76 -10.82 2.43
N GLU A 142 -25.32 -12.00 2.65
CA GLU A 142 -26.68 -12.31 2.25
C GLU A 142 -27.70 -11.85 3.31
N ILE A 143 -28.89 -11.45 2.85
CA ILE A 143 -30.01 -11.03 3.73
C ILE A 143 -30.35 -12.14 4.76
N LYS A 144 -30.24 -13.40 4.36
CA LYS A 144 -30.48 -14.55 5.25
C LYS A 144 -29.56 -14.60 6.47
N GLU A 145 -28.33 -14.11 6.35
CA GLU A 145 -27.36 -14.07 7.44
C GLU A 145 -27.73 -12.99 8.47
N ILE A 146 -28.31 -11.90 8.01
CA ILE A 146 -28.77 -10.80 8.86
C ILE A 146 -30.02 -11.22 9.66
N CYS A 147 -30.93 -11.96 9.01
CA CYS A 147 -32.21 -12.39 9.63
C CYS A 147 -32.04 -13.52 10.66
N LYS A 148 -31.04 -14.37 10.55
CA LYS A 148 -30.80 -15.49 11.49
C LYS A 148 -30.45 -15.07 12.93
N LYS A 149 -30.26 -13.80 13.19
CA LYS A 149 -29.83 -13.25 14.50
C LYS A 149 -30.95 -12.69 15.36
N ASN A 150 -32.20 -12.68 14.87
CA ASN A 150 -33.33 -12.13 15.62
C ASN A 150 -34.15 -13.24 16.34
N HIS A 151 -33.52 -14.40 16.61
CA HIS A 151 -34.14 -15.47 17.39
C HIS A 151 -33.26 -15.89 18.54
#